data_0ad326252465b173412c3825c51f317e
#
_entry.id   0ad326252465b173412c3825c51f317e
#
_cell.length_a   1.000
_cell.length_b   1.000
_cell.length_c   1.000
_cell.angle_alpha   90.00
_cell.angle_beta   90.00
_cell.angle_gamma   90.00
#
_symmetry.space_group_name_H-M   'P 1'
#
loop_
_entity.id
_entity.type
_entity.pdbx_description
1 polymer ?
#
loop_
_entity_poly.entity_id
_entity_poly.type
_entity_poly.pdbx_seq_one_letter_code
_entity_poly.pdbx_strand_id
1 'polypeptide(L)'
;MNAQARLLEMLEKPQRMTRGRLCVLSRSAKGGRFYHLQYRKNTKLFQRYIPLGEVAAYEESTERFREFMSAVDAYVDEMSIKGMAEIRKEAKDARAKVGKARSQGVAADGRQEHQHFVRTRRRSAMRTARTPSWA
;
A
#
# COMPACT_ATOMS: atom_id res chain seq x y z
N MET A 1 -20.78 0.87 10.36
CA MET A 1 -19.55 0.34 10.99
C MET A 1 -18.36 0.94 10.26
N ASN A 2 -17.43 1.54 10.98
CA ASN A 2 -16.23 2.11 10.34
C ASN A 2 -15.22 0.99 10.00
N ALA A 3 -14.25 1.29 9.18
CA ALA A 3 -13.27 0.31 8.73
C ALA A 3 -12.45 -0.27 9.87
N GLN A 4 -12.13 0.53 10.88
CA GLN A 4 -11.40 0.09 12.07
C GLN A 4 -12.20 -0.95 12.86
N ALA A 5 -13.47 -0.71 13.09
CA ALA A 5 -14.33 -1.64 13.84
C ALA A 5 -14.50 -2.97 13.10
N ARG A 6 -14.65 -2.92 11.79
CA ARG A 6 -14.75 -4.12 10.96
C ARG A 6 -13.45 -4.94 11.01
N LEU A 7 -12.32 -4.28 10.91
CA LEU A 7 -11.02 -4.94 10.99
C LEU A 7 -10.78 -5.56 12.37
N LEU A 8 -11.12 -4.84 13.45
CA LEU A 8 -11.00 -5.35 14.80
C LEU A 8 -11.87 -6.58 15.03
N GLU A 9 -13.09 -6.57 14.52
CA GLU A 9 -13.98 -7.72 14.58
C GLU A 9 -13.38 -8.94 13.89
N MET A 10 -12.80 -8.76 12.72
CA MET A 10 -12.11 -9.83 11.99
C MET A 10 -10.90 -10.37 12.74
N LEU A 11 -10.15 -9.51 13.43
CA LEU A 11 -8.99 -9.91 14.22
C LEU A 11 -9.37 -10.63 15.52
N GLU A 12 -10.49 -10.26 16.14
CA GLU A 12 -10.97 -10.90 17.35
C GLU A 12 -11.50 -12.32 17.10
N LYS A 13 -12.03 -12.56 15.90
CA LYS A 13 -12.51 -13.87 15.49
C LYS A 13 -11.67 -14.40 14.34
N PRO A 14 -10.49 -14.94 14.64
CA PRO A 14 -9.62 -15.42 13.56
C PRO A 14 -10.29 -16.59 12.82
N GLN A 15 -10.36 -16.44 11.52
CA GLN A 15 -10.89 -17.48 10.64
C GLN A 15 -9.78 -17.95 9.71
N ARG A 16 -9.89 -19.20 9.30
CA ARG A 16 -8.94 -19.76 8.35
C ARG A 16 -8.95 -18.94 7.05
N MET A 17 -7.80 -18.44 6.66
CA MET A 17 -7.64 -17.74 5.39
C MET A 17 -6.36 -18.20 4.70
N THR A 18 -6.38 -18.20 3.39
CA THR A 18 -5.26 -18.62 2.58
C THR A 18 -4.99 -17.56 1.52
N ARG A 19 -3.75 -17.15 1.44
CA ARG A 19 -3.31 -16.22 0.40
C ARG A 19 -3.40 -16.90 -0.96
N GLY A 20 -3.88 -16.17 -1.96
CA GLY A 20 -3.82 -16.61 -3.32
C GLY A 20 -5.16 -16.68 -4.02
N ARG A 21 -5.11 -17.21 -5.20
CA ARG A 21 -6.25 -17.34 -6.09
C ARG A 21 -6.32 -18.76 -6.64
N LEU A 22 -7.50 -19.34 -6.64
CA LEU A 22 -7.72 -20.61 -7.29
C LEU A 22 -7.86 -20.43 -8.79
N CYS A 23 -7.05 -21.14 -9.53
CA CYS A 23 -7.09 -21.17 -11.00
C CYS A 23 -7.48 -22.56 -11.48
N VAL A 24 -8.39 -22.61 -12.43
CA VAL A 24 -8.79 -23.86 -13.06
C VAL A 24 -7.91 -24.09 -14.28
N LEU A 25 -7.20 -25.20 -14.29
CA LEU A 25 -6.47 -25.65 -15.47
C LEU A 25 -7.20 -26.83 -16.09
N SER A 26 -7.78 -26.61 -17.23
CA SER A 26 -8.39 -27.66 -18.01
C SER A 26 -7.33 -28.33 -18.87
N ARG A 27 -6.87 -29.50 -18.45
CA ARG A 27 -5.76 -30.17 -19.15
C ARG A 27 -6.06 -31.52 -19.73
N SER A 28 -7.21 -32.04 -19.50
CA SER A 28 -7.41 -33.41 -19.89
C SER A 28 -8.39 -33.51 -21.03
N ALA A 29 -8.02 -34.29 -22.06
CA ALA A 29 -8.93 -34.76 -23.09
C ALA A 29 -10.12 -35.53 -22.52
N LYS A 30 -10.02 -36.00 -21.28
CA LYS A 30 -11.07 -36.69 -20.54
C LYS A 30 -11.96 -35.76 -19.68
N GLY A 31 -11.83 -34.42 -19.83
CA GLY A 31 -12.70 -33.47 -19.17
C GLY A 31 -12.47 -33.23 -17.68
N GLY A 32 -11.36 -33.69 -17.13
CA GLY A 32 -11.01 -33.43 -15.73
C GLY A 32 -10.57 -32.00 -15.51
N ARG A 33 -11.11 -31.35 -14.49
CA ARG A 33 -10.68 -30.03 -14.08
C ARG A 33 -9.63 -30.14 -12.99
N PHE A 34 -8.50 -29.48 -13.19
CA PHE A 34 -7.45 -29.38 -12.20
C PHE A 34 -7.40 -27.98 -11.62
N TYR A 35 -7.20 -27.88 -10.32
CA TYR A 35 -7.16 -26.62 -9.60
C TYR A 35 -5.77 -26.37 -9.06
N HIS A 36 -5.33 -25.13 -9.20
CA HIS A 36 -4.07 -24.66 -8.64
C HIS A 36 -4.32 -23.44 -7.78
N LEU A 37 -3.64 -23.38 -6.66
CA LEU A 37 -3.55 -22.17 -5.85
C LEU A 37 -2.33 -21.39 -6.32
N GLN A 38 -2.54 -20.16 -6.75
CA GLN A 38 -1.46 -19.27 -7.18
C GLN A 38 -1.39 -18.06 -6.27
N TYR A 39 -0.21 -17.71 -5.83
CA TYR A 39 0.01 -16.46 -5.11
C TYR A 39 1.43 -15.96 -5.36
N ARG A 40 1.61 -14.65 -5.21
CA ARG A 40 2.92 -14.02 -5.28
C ARG A 40 3.35 -13.54 -3.91
N LYS A 41 4.58 -13.80 -3.57
CA LYS A 41 5.20 -13.32 -2.36
C LYS A 41 6.62 -12.91 -2.68
N ASN A 42 6.98 -11.66 -2.37
CA ASN A 42 8.31 -11.11 -2.64
C ASN A 42 8.75 -11.30 -4.09
N THR A 43 7.88 -10.99 -5.05
CA THR A 43 8.07 -11.13 -6.48
C THR A 43 8.13 -12.57 -7.01
N LYS A 44 8.12 -13.57 -6.16
CA LYS A 44 8.08 -14.96 -6.58
C LYS A 44 6.66 -15.46 -6.74
N LEU A 45 6.42 -16.21 -7.80
CA LEU A 45 5.16 -16.88 -8.05
C LEU A 45 5.19 -18.27 -7.42
N PHE A 46 4.22 -18.55 -6.55
CA PHE A 46 4.03 -19.88 -5.96
C PHE A 46 2.78 -20.50 -6.55
N GLN A 47 2.91 -21.76 -6.91
CA GLN A 47 1.80 -22.55 -7.42
C GLN A 47 1.73 -23.87 -6.67
N ARG A 48 0.52 -24.25 -6.30
CA ARG A 48 0.31 -25.50 -5.60
C ARG A 48 -0.92 -26.20 -6.18
N TYR A 49 -0.77 -27.45 -6.50
CA TYR A 49 -1.85 -28.30 -6.95
C TYR A 49 -2.83 -28.54 -5.78
N ILE A 50 -4.13 -28.42 -6.05
CA ILE A 50 -5.18 -28.60 -5.06
C ILE A 50 -6.02 -29.82 -5.43
N PRO A 51 -6.07 -30.85 -4.58
CA PRO A 51 -6.95 -32.00 -4.80
C PRO A 51 -8.42 -31.59 -4.81
N LEU A 52 -9.24 -32.28 -5.57
CA LEU A 52 -10.66 -32.00 -5.70
C LEU A 52 -11.40 -31.93 -4.37
N GLY A 53 -11.04 -32.79 -3.43
CA GLY A 53 -11.68 -32.80 -2.11
C GLY A 53 -11.38 -31.57 -1.25
N GLU A 54 -10.36 -30.81 -1.58
CA GLU A 54 -9.93 -29.62 -0.83
C GLU A 54 -10.37 -28.31 -1.50
N VAL A 55 -10.90 -28.35 -2.70
CA VAL A 55 -11.24 -27.15 -3.48
C VAL A 55 -12.23 -26.25 -2.75
N ALA A 56 -13.29 -26.79 -2.18
CA ALA A 56 -14.29 -26.00 -1.47
C ALA A 56 -13.69 -25.27 -0.27
N ALA A 57 -12.81 -25.94 0.47
CA ALA A 57 -12.13 -25.34 1.62
C ALA A 57 -11.19 -24.22 1.20
N TYR A 58 -10.48 -24.39 0.10
CA TYR A 58 -9.61 -23.33 -0.45
C TYR A 58 -10.38 -22.16 -1.02
N GLU A 59 -11.50 -22.41 -1.67
CA GLU A 59 -12.38 -21.33 -2.15
C GLU A 59 -12.85 -20.46 -1.00
N GLU A 60 -13.31 -21.06 0.08
CA GLU A 60 -13.77 -20.34 1.26
C GLU A 60 -12.63 -19.56 1.92
N SER A 61 -11.48 -20.18 2.10
CA SER A 61 -10.34 -19.54 2.76
C SER A 61 -9.70 -18.44 1.92
N THR A 62 -9.64 -18.57 0.60
CA THR A 62 -9.15 -17.50 -0.28
C THR A 62 -10.12 -16.33 -0.34
N GLU A 63 -11.42 -16.60 -0.27
CA GLU A 63 -12.42 -15.53 -0.21
C GLU A 63 -12.32 -14.74 1.09
N ARG A 64 -12.14 -15.42 2.21
CA ARG A 64 -11.88 -14.77 3.51
C ARG A 64 -10.63 -13.91 3.47
N PHE A 65 -9.60 -14.37 2.81
CA PHE A 65 -8.39 -13.57 2.61
C PHE A 65 -8.69 -12.29 1.84
N ARG A 66 -9.46 -12.37 0.76
CA ARG A 66 -9.85 -11.19 -0.02
C ARG A 66 -10.68 -10.21 0.80
N GLU A 67 -11.63 -10.71 1.58
CA GLU A 67 -12.43 -9.88 2.47
C GLU A 67 -11.57 -9.18 3.52
N PHE A 68 -10.64 -9.91 4.10
CA PHE A 68 -9.69 -9.35 5.07
C PHE A 68 -8.83 -8.27 4.44
N MET A 69 -8.27 -8.52 3.27
CA MET A 69 -7.44 -7.53 2.57
C MET A 69 -8.25 -6.30 2.15
N SER A 70 -9.50 -6.49 1.77
CA SER A 70 -10.41 -5.39 1.48
C SER A 70 -10.68 -4.53 2.72
N ALA A 71 -10.84 -5.16 3.88
CA ALA A 71 -11.03 -4.45 5.14
C ALA A 71 -9.77 -3.68 5.56
N VAL A 72 -8.59 -4.28 5.36
CA VAL A 72 -7.30 -3.62 5.61
C VAL A 72 -7.13 -2.41 4.69
N ASP A 73 -7.45 -2.57 3.41
CA ASP A 73 -7.33 -1.51 2.42
C ASP A 73 -8.26 -0.33 2.76
N ALA A 74 -9.49 -0.61 3.14
CA ALA A 74 -10.44 0.41 3.59
C ALA A 74 -9.93 1.15 4.84
N TYR A 75 -9.33 0.44 5.78
CA TYR A 75 -8.73 1.03 6.97
C TYR A 75 -7.55 1.94 6.61
N VAL A 76 -6.69 1.48 5.72
CA VAL A 76 -5.55 2.27 5.23
C VAL A 76 -6.02 3.56 4.55
N ASP A 77 -7.08 3.47 3.74
CA ASP A 77 -7.66 4.65 3.09
C ASP A 77 -8.19 5.67 4.11
N GLU A 78 -8.92 5.21 5.13
CA GLU A 78 -9.39 6.10 6.19
C GLU A 78 -8.23 6.76 6.93
N MET A 79 -7.21 5.99 7.28
CA MET A 79 -6.04 6.51 7.99
C MET A 79 -5.21 7.44 7.11
N SER A 80 -5.14 7.18 5.82
CA SER A 80 -4.44 8.05 4.86
C SER A 80 -5.12 9.41 4.75
N ILE A 81 -6.45 9.44 4.68
CA ILE A 81 -7.22 10.68 4.64
C ILE A 81 -7.00 11.51 5.91
N LYS A 82 -7.09 10.87 7.06
CA LYS A 82 -6.84 11.51 8.35
C LYS A 82 -5.40 12.01 8.47
N GLY A 83 -4.44 11.17 8.08
CA GLY A 83 -3.03 11.53 8.11
C GLY A 83 -2.69 12.71 7.22
N MET A 84 -3.25 12.76 6.01
CA MET A 84 -3.06 13.90 5.12
C MET A 84 -3.64 15.19 5.70
N ALA A 85 -4.81 15.11 6.34
CA ALA A 85 -5.45 16.25 6.98
C ALA A 85 -4.61 16.77 8.15
N GLU A 86 -4.06 15.87 8.96
CA GLU A 86 -3.17 16.21 10.08
C GLU A 86 -1.87 16.87 9.61
N ILE A 87 -1.25 16.30 8.60
CA ILE A 87 -0.02 16.85 7.99
C ILE A 87 -0.27 18.25 7.45
N ARG A 88 -1.41 18.44 6.79
CA ARG A 88 -1.79 19.76 6.25
C ARG A 88 -2.01 20.79 7.37
N LYS A 89 -2.63 20.37 8.46
CA LYS A 89 -2.84 21.21 9.64
C LYS A 89 -1.51 21.59 10.27
N GLU A 90 -0.63 20.64 10.47
CA GLU A 90 0.72 20.89 11.02
C GLU A 90 1.52 21.85 10.14
N ALA A 91 1.42 21.68 8.82
CA ALA A 91 2.09 22.59 7.86
C ALA A 91 1.54 24.02 7.96
N LYS A 92 0.23 24.19 8.13
CA LYS A 92 -0.38 25.50 8.34
C LYS A 92 0.07 26.13 9.64
N ASP A 93 0.09 25.37 10.73
CA ASP A 93 0.55 25.83 12.05
C ASP A 93 2.02 26.24 12.00
N ALA A 94 2.86 25.46 11.33
CA ALA A 94 4.26 25.79 11.14
C ALA A 94 4.45 27.09 10.34
N ARG A 95 3.66 27.28 9.28
CA ARG A 95 3.68 28.53 8.50
C ARG A 95 3.20 29.72 9.31
N ALA A 96 2.19 29.56 10.16
CA ALA A 96 1.70 30.60 11.04
C ALA A 96 2.76 31.02 12.06
N LYS A 97 3.51 30.06 12.62
CA LYS A 97 4.62 30.33 13.54
C LYS A 97 5.75 31.08 12.84
N VAL A 98 6.10 30.69 11.63
CA VAL A 98 7.10 31.37 10.80
C VAL A 98 6.64 32.79 10.44
N GLY A 99 5.37 32.97 10.13
CA GLY A 99 4.77 34.27 9.86
C GLY A 99 4.88 35.21 11.07
N LYS A 100 4.59 34.72 12.29
CA LYS A 100 4.77 35.48 13.52
C LYS A 100 6.24 35.84 13.79
N ALA A 101 7.14 34.91 13.56
CA ALA A 101 8.58 35.15 13.70
C ALA A 101 9.08 36.19 12.70
N ARG A 102 8.55 36.24 11.49
CA ARG A 102 8.85 37.27 10.49
C ARG A 102 8.38 38.66 10.90
N SER A 103 7.18 38.76 11.47
CA SER A 103 6.66 40.04 11.96
C SER A 103 7.49 40.59 13.12
N GLN A 104 8.26 39.76 13.81
CA GLN A 104 9.20 40.11 14.87
C GLN A 104 10.63 40.36 14.37
N GLY A 105 10.89 40.32 13.09
CA GLY A 105 12.19 40.72 12.50
C GLY A 105 13.31 39.67 12.55
N VAL A 106 13.00 38.38 12.71
CA VAL A 106 14.00 37.34 12.97
C VAL A 106 14.11 36.34 11.82
N ALA A 107 14.26 36.69 10.58
CA ALA A 107 14.43 35.63 9.62
C ALA A 107 14.92 36.00 8.20
N ALA A 108 15.69 37.08 8.07
CA ALA A 108 16.21 37.42 6.76
C ALA A 108 17.30 36.47 6.25
N ASP A 109 18.05 35.82 7.13
CA ASP A 109 19.16 34.92 6.77
C ASP A 109 18.77 33.53 6.34
N GLY A 110 17.65 33.01 6.83
CA GLY A 110 17.18 31.67 6.49
C GLY A 110 16.68 31.50 5.06
N ARG A 111 16.33 32.58 4.38
CA ARG A 111 15.84 32.55 2.99
C ARG A 111 16.91 32.21 1.97
N GLN A 112 18.12 32.72 2.17
CA GLN A 112 19.21 32.51 1.23
C GLN A 112 19.72 31.07 1.25
N GLU A 113 19.85 30.49 2.42
CA GLU A 113 20.25 29.10 2.56
C GLU A 113 19.23 28.14 1.96
N HIS A 114 17.95 28.42 2.14
CA HIS A 114 16.90 27.58 1.59
C HIS A 114 16.85 27.61 0.06
N GLN A 115 17.04 28.77 -0.57
CA GLN A 115 17.12 28.89 -2.02
C GLN A 115 18.34 28.19 -2.61
N HIS A 116 19.46 28.23 -1.92
CA HIS A 116 20.67 27.54 -2.34
C HIS A 116 20.50 26.02 -2.26
N PHE A 117 19.85 25.52 -1.25
CA PHE A 117 19.57 24.11 -1.07
C PHE A 117 18.63 23.57 -2.15
N VAL A 118 17.60 24.31 -2.53
CA VAL A 118 16.66 23.93 -3.60
C VAL A 118 17.37 23.90 -4.96
N ARG A 119 18.28 24.81 -5.24
CA ARG A 119 19.11 24.79 -6.46
C ARG A 119 20.01 23.57 -6.56
N THR A 120 20.60 23.16 -5.45
CA THR A 120 21.46 21.97 -5.40
C THR A 120 20.66 20.69 -5.65
N ARG A 121 19.46 20.60 -5.12
CA ARG A 121 18.57 19.47 -5.38
C ARG A 121 18.12 19.38 -6.84
N ARG A 122 17.81 20.50 -7.47
CA ARG A 122 17.44 20.52 -8.89
C ARG A 122 18.59 20.06 -9.79
N ARG A 123 19.82 20.46 -9.48
CA ARG A 123 20.99 19.99 -10.21
C ARG A 123 21.23 18.51 -10.05
N SER A 124 21.06 17.97 -8.86
CA SER A 124 21.19 16.55 -8.61
C SER A 124 20.09 15.76 -9.34
N ALA A 125 18.87 16.26 -9.36
CA ALA A 125 17.77 15.61 -10.07
C ALA A 125 17.98 15.62 -11.60
N MET A 126 18.55 16.69 -12.15
CA MET A 126 18.90 16.74 -13.56
C MET A 126 20.04 15.80 -13.95
N ARG A 127 20.99 15.58 -13.07
CA ARG A 127 22.05 14.58 -13.30
C ARG A 127 21.52 13.15 -13.30
N THR A 128 20.59 12.85 -12.43
CA THR A 128 19.97 11.53 -12.41
C THR A 128 19.03 11.28 -13.59
N ALA A 129 18.44 12.33 -14.14
CA ALA A 129 17.62 12.21 -15.34
C ALA A 129 18.43 11.98 -16.62
N ARG A 130 19.73 12.19 -16.61
CA ARG A 130 20.65 11.94 -17.72
C ARG A 130 21.33 10.58 -17.68
N THR A 131 20.99 9.73 -16.75
CA THR A 131 21.54 8.39 -16.77
C THR A 131 21.00 7.59 -17.92
N PRO A 132 21.86 6.80 -18.52
CA PRO A 132 21.80 6.43 -19.89
C PRO A 132 20.61 5.61 -20.16
N SER A 133 19.93 6.03 -21.05
CA SER A 133 19.27 5.09 -21.86
C SER A 133 20.30 4.18 -22.46
N TRP A 134 20.49 3.08 -21.89
CA TRP A 134 21.09 2.00 -22.56
C TRP A 134 20.04 1.36 -23.43
N ALA A 135 19.42 2.18 -24.10
CA ALA A 135 18.68 1.72 -25.22
C ALA A 135 19.61 1.70 -26.40
#